data_44a49dcefad851ed17b8f8a627795fd8
#
_entry.id   44a49dcefad851ed17b8f8a627795fd8
#
_cell.length_a   1.000
_cell.length_b   1.000
_cell.length_c   1.000
_cell.angle_alpha   90.00
_cell.angle_beta   90.00
_cell.angle_gamma   90.00
#
_symmetry.space_group_name_H-M   'P 1'
#
loop_
_entity.id
_entity.type
_entity.pdbx_description
1 polymer ?
#
loop_
_entity_poly.entity_id
_entity_poly.type
_entity_poly.pdbx_seq_one_letter_code
_entity_poly.pdbx_strand_id
1 'polypeptide(L)'
;MTLSTIIKDTRTAVANDPAAARVLFSADGTLTGVTEVDMRTGTHAFTVDEPAKLGGGGTAPNPAQYALASLGSCQAITYRFWAEHLGISLGKLTVRVEGDLDIRGFFGFNDSVRPGFSAVRVQVVITGPETPERYQELAAAVDEHCPVLDLFRNPVPVDRTIAVG
;
A
#
# COMPACT_ATOMS: atom_id res chain seq x y z
N MET A 1 20.01 15.55 -4.38
CA MET A 1 18.92 16.04 -3.50
C MET A 1 18.73 14.99 -2.42
N THR A 2 18.79 15.36 -1.14
CA THR A 2 18.62 14.44 -0.01
C THR A 2 17.14 14.35 0.39
N LEU A 3 16.75 13.30 1.11
CA LEU A 3 15.38 13.15 1.61
C LEU A 3 15.00 14.30 2.56
N SER A 4 15.94 14.72 3.42
CA SER A 4 15.78 15.88 4.31
C SER A 4 15.47 17.17 3.54
N THR A 5 16.17 17.41 2.44
CA THR A 5 15.90 18.56 1.56
C THR A 5 14.49 18.48 0.98
N ILE A 6 14.08 17.32 0.48
CA ILE A 6 12.73 17.11 -0.09
C ILE A 6 11.66 17.39 0.96
N ILE A 7 11.80 16.87 2.19
CA ILE A 7 10.85 17.10 3.29
C ILE A 7 10.73 18.60 3.61
N LYS A 8 11.86 19.30 3.71
CA LYS A 8 11.90 20.75 3.99
C LYS A 8 11.24 21.55 2.88
N ASP A 9 11.57 21.26 1.64
CA ASP A 9 11.05 22.00 0.48
C ASP A 9 9.54 21.77 0.33
N THR A 10 9.07 20.54 0.51
CA THR A 10 7.65 20.21 0.51
C THR A 10 6.90 20.95 1.62
N ARG A 11 7.44 20.98 2.85
CA ARG A 11 6.85 21.76 3.95
C ARG A 11 6.73 23.24 3.59
N THR A 12 7.76 23.82 2.99
CA THR A 12 7.76 25.22 2.56
C THR A 12 6.73 25.47 1.47
N ALA A 13 6.65 24.59 0.47
CA ALA A 13 5.67 24.70 -0.62
C ALA A 13 4.23 24.66 -0.09
N VAL A 14 3.92 23.70 0.77
CA VAL A 14 2.59 23.55 1.37
C VAL A 14 2.23 24.72 2.30
N ALA A 15 3.21 25.28 3.03
CA ALA A 15 2.99 26.45 3.88
C ALA A 15 2.66 27.70 3.06
N ASN A 16 3.24 27.84 1.88
CA ASN A 16 3.01 28.96 0.97
C ASN A 16 1.72 28.79 0.14
N ASP A 17 1.40 27.56 -0.22
CA ASP A 17 0.19 27.20 -0.98
C ASP A 17 -0.38 25.86 -0.47
N PRO A 18 -1.46 25.87 0.34
CA PRO A 18 -2.10 24.65 0.83
C PRO A 18 -2.61 23.74 -0.29
N ALA A 19 -2.87 24.25 -1.50
CA ALA A 19 -3.29 23.41 -2.63
C ALA A 19 -2.16 22.48 -3.11
N ALA A 20 -0.89 22.85 -2.89
CA ALA A 20 0.27 22.01 -3.20
C ALA A 20 0.32 20.70 -2.39
N ALA A 21 -0.46 20.59 -1.31
CA ALA A 21 -0.58 19.35 -0.55
C ALA A 21 -1.51 18.31 -1.20
N ARG A 22 -2.29 18.70 -2.20
CA ARG A 22 -3.29 17.82 -2.83
C ARG A 22 -2.69 17.14 -4.04
N VAL A 23 -2.65 15.81 -4.01
CA VAL A 23 -2.12 15.00 -5.12
C VAL A 23 -3.20 14.04 -5.59
N LEU A 24 -3.43 13.98 -6.90
CA LEU A 24 -4.29 13.01 -7.55
C LEU A 24 -3.42 11.85 -8.07
N PHE A 25 -3.72 10.64 -7.64
CA PHE A 25 -3.18 9.42 -8.21
C PHE A 25 -4.24 8.74 -9.08
N SER A 26 -3.81 8.12 -10.17
CA SER A 26 -4.68 7.35 -11.05
C SER A 26 -4.05 6.02 -11.43
N ALA A 27 -4.90 5.05 -11.71
CA ALA A 27 -4.52 3.79 -12.33
C ALA A 27 -5.60 3.39 -13.33
N ASP A 28 -5.18 2.88 -14.48
CA ASP A 28 -6.05 2.35 -15.53
C ASP A 28 -5.79 0.86 -15.67
N GLY A 29 -6.85 0.06 -15.89
CA GLY A 29 -6.76 -1.38 -16.06
C GLY A 29 -7.59 -1.85 -17.25
N THR A 30 -7.04 -2.76 -18.05
CA THR A 30 -7.73 -3.40 -19.17
C THR A 30 -7.62 -4.91 -19.02
N LEU A 31 -8.76 -5.60 -18.98
CA LEU A 31 -8.79 -7.07 -19.02
C LEU A 31 -8.35 -7.55 -20.41
N THR A 32 -7.26 -8.29 -20.47
CA THR A 32 -6.62 -8.74 -21.71
C THR A 32 -6.68 -10.26 -21.91
N GLY A 33 -6.98 -10.99 -20.83
CA GLY A 33 -7.13 -12.44 -20.82
C GLY A 33 -8.39 -12.88 -20.06
N VAL A 34 -8.40 -14.13 -19.62
CA VAL A 34 -9.51 -14.66 -18.78
C VAL A 34 -9.55 -13.93 -17.45
N THR A 35 -8.39 -13.74 -16.81
CA THR A 35 -8.22 -13.00 -15.54
C THR A 35 -7.02 -12.06 -15.59
N GLU A 36 -6.28 -12.04 -16.71
CA GLU A 36 -5.13 -11.18 -16.90
C GLU A 36 -5.57 -9.73 -17.17
N VAL A 37 -4.98 -8.80 -16.46
CA VAL A 37 -5.25 -7.37 -16.54
C VAL A 37 -3.95 -6.62 -16.72
N ASP A 38 -3.86 -5.84 -17.80
CA ASP A 38 -2.80 -4.86 -17.98
C ASP A 38 -3.13 -3.59 -17.23
N MET A 39 -2.25 -3.20 -16.33
CA MET A 39 -2.37 -2.04 -15.48
C MET A 39 -1.37 -0.95 -15.85
N ARG A 40 -1.78 0.30 -15.74
CA ARG A 40 -0.92 1.48 -15.87
C ARG A 40 -1.16 2.43 -14.71
N THR A 41 -0.07 2.99 -14.15
CA THR A 41 -0.12 4.07 -13.16
C THR A 41 1.06 5.01 -13.37
N GLY A 42 0.79 6.29 -13.65
CA GLY A 42 1.81 7.23 -14.08
C GLY A 42 2.57 6.73 -15.31
N THR A 43 3.89 6.61 -15.22
CA THR A 43 4.77 6.10 -16.30
C THR A 43 5.02 4.59 -16.22
N HIS A 44 4.43 3.90 -15.25
CA HIS A 44 4.67 2.47 -15.00
C HIS A 44 3.54 1.61 -15.54
N ALA A 45 3.91 0.43 -16.05
CA ALA A 45 2.98 -0.62 -16.45
C ALA A 45 3.33 -1.92 -15.74
N PHE A 46 2.33 -2.73 -15.40
CA PHE A 46 2.48 -4.04 -14.79
C PHE A 46 1.25 -4.89 -15.09
N THR A 47 1.40 -6.20 -14.96
CA THR A 47 0.31 -7.16 -15.16
C THR A 47 -0.19 -7.66 -13.80
N VAL A 48 -1.47 -7.99 -13.75
CA VAL A 48 -2.15 -8.64 -12.63
C VAL A 48 -2.85 -9.87 -13.17
N ASP A 49 -2.76 -11.03 -12.49
CA ASP A 49 -3.41 -12.26 -12.95
C ASP A 49 -3.78 -13.14 -11.76
N GLU A 50 -4.76 -14.01 -11.93
CA GLU A 50 -5.10 -15.02 -10.94
C GLU A 50 -4.28 -16.31 -11.15
N PRO A 51 -4.07 -17.11 -10.10
CA PRO A 51 -3.41 -18.40 -10.25
C PRO A 51 -4.30 -19.39 -11.03
N ALA A 52 -3.68 -20.41 -11.65
CA ALA A 52 -4.38 -21.40 -12.47
C ALA A 52 -5.59 -22.06 -11.78
N LYS A 53 -5.53 -22.29 -10.48
CA LYS A 53 -6.65 -22.83 -9.69
C LYS A 53 -7.88 -21.91 -9.59
N LEU A 54 -7.69 -20.63 -9.94
CA LEU A 54 -8.76 -19.62 -10.02
C LEU A 54 -9.03 -19.18 -11.46
N GLY A 55 -8.54 -19.93 -12.45
CA GLY A 55 -8.81 -19.71 -13.86
C GLY A 55 -7.82 -18.81 -14.58
N GLY A 56 -6.77 -18.34 -13.90
CA GLY A 56 -5.73 -17.50 -14.48
C GLY A 56 -4.55 -18.28 -15.07
N GLY A 57 -3.65 -17.58 -15.69
CA GLY A 57 -2.36 -18.11 -16.16
C GLY A 57 -1.27 -18.16 -15.09
N GLY A 58 -1.46 -17.43 -13.98
CA GLY A 58 -0.45 -17.28 -12.93
C GLY A 58 0.78 -16.49 -13.41
N THR A 59 0.60 -15.61 -14.38
CA THR A 59 1.68 -14.85 -15.01
C THR A 59 2.19 -13.70 -14.13
N ALA A 60 1.37 -13.27 -13.16
CA ALA A 60 1.68 -12.16 -12.25
C ALA A 60 0.99 -12.36 -10.89
N PRO A 61 1.36 -11.57 -9.86
CA PRO A 61 0.62 -11.54 -8.61
C PRO A 61 -0.85 -11.14 -8.80
N ASN A 62 -1.73 -11.70 -7.97
CA ASN A 62 -3.14 -11.35 -8.03
C ASN A 62 -3.46 -10.04 -7.28
N PRO A 63 -4.68 -9.47 -7.43
CA PRO A 63 -5.04 -8.20 -6.80
C PRO A 63 -4.86 -8.18 -5.28
N ALA A 64 -5.20 -9.28 -4.59
CA ALA A 64 -5.04 -9.39 -3.14
C ALA A 64 -3.56 -9.36 -2.71
N GLN A 65 -2.68 -10.01 -3.48
CA GLN A 65 -1.24 -9.95 -3.26
C GLN A 65 -0.68 -8.55 -3.52
N TYR A 66 -1.15 -7.84 -4.55
CA TYR A 66 -0.79 -6.43 -4.78
C TYR A 66 -1.23 -5.53 -3.63
N ALA A 67 -2.41 -5.73 -3.06
CA ALA A 67 -2.86 -4.97 -1.89
C ALA A 67 -1.92 -5.16 -0.69
N LEU A 68 -1.51 -6.39 -0.40
CA LEU A 68 -0.53 -6.68 0.67
C LEU A 68 0.86 -6.11 0.34
N ALA A 69 1.31 -6.23 -0.91
CA ALA A 69 2.58 -5.66 -1.36
C ALA A 69 2.58 -4.12 -1.27
N SER A 70 1.46 -3.48 -1.61
CA SER A 70 1.28 -2.04 -1.45
C SER A 70 1.40 -1.62 0.01
N LEU A 71 0.76 -2.34 0.94
CA LEU A 71 0.89 -2.07 2.36
C LEU A 71 2.34 -2.23 2.84
N GLY A 72 3.00 -3.33 2.48
CA GLY A 72 4.38 -3.59 2.89
C GLY A 72 5.38 -2.56 2.38
N SER A 73 5.26 -2.18 1.11
CA SER A 73 6.14 -1.16 0.50
C SER A 73 5.86 0.23 1.07
N CYS A 74 4.59 0.58 1.28
CA CYS A 74 4.23 1.85 1.90
C CYS A 74 4.75 1.96 3.33
N GLN A 75 4.63 0.90 4.13
CA GLN A 75 5.24 0.84 5.47
C GLN A 75 6.75 1.12 5.38
N ALA A 76 7.48 0.38 4.55
CA ALA A 76 8.93 0.53 4.42
C ALA A 76 9.36 1.96 4.01
N ILE A 77 8.64 2.57 3.07
CA ILE A 77 8.88 3.95 2.62
C ILE A 77 8.56 4.94 3.75
N THR A 78 7.44 4.76 4.46
CA THR A 78 7.05 5.63 5.58
C THR A 78 8.06 5.54 6.72
N TYR A 79 8.58 4.35 7.05
CA TYR A 79 9.70 4.19 7.99
C TYR A 79 10.91 5.03 7.59
N ARG A 80 11.26 5.05 6.31
CA ARG A 80 12.41 5.82 5.83
C ARG A 80 12.19 7.33 5.97
N PHE A 81 11.00 7.82 5.61
CA PHE A 81 10.65 9.24 5.73
C PHE A 81 10.61 9.70 7.19
N TRP A 82 9.98 8.91 8.07
CA TRP A 82 9.84 9.25 9.48
C TRP A 82 11.14 9.08 10.27
N ALA A 83 11.99 8.13 9.91
CA ALA A 83 13.34 8.05 10.46
C ALA A 83 14.13 9.33 10.19
N GLU A 84 14.08 9.86 8.96
CA GLU A 84 14.71 11.14 8.61
C GLU A 84 14.09 12.31 9.40
N HIS A 85 12.76 12.32 9.54
CA HIS A 85 12.05 13.40 10.26
C HIS A 85 12.40 13.43 11.75
N LEU A 86 12.55 12.26 12.39
CA LEU A 86 12.84 12.11 13.81
C LEU A 86 14.36 12.07 14.11
N GLY A 87 15.22 12.13 13.10
CA GLY A 87 16.67 11.99 13.24
C GLY A 87 17.07 10.62 13.77
N ILE A 88 16.36 9.55 13.36
CA ILE A 88 16.62 8.17 13.75
C ILE A 88 17.45 7.48 12.67
N SER A 89 18.56 6.86 13.07
CA SER A 89 19.40 6.08 12.16
C SER A 89 18.76 4.74 11.87
N LEU A 90 18.34 4.54 10.62
CA LEU A 90 17.72 3.31 10.15
C LEU A 90 18.75 2.46 9.40
N GLY A 91 19.04 1.28 9.91
CA GLY A 91 19.87 0.29 9.25
C GLY A 91 19.05 -0.56 8.27
N LYS A 92 19.02 -1.89 8.44
CA LYS A 92 18.20 -2.78 7.62
C LYS A 92 16.77 -2.79 8.14
N LEU A 93 15.82 -2.63 7.22
CA LEU A 93 14.39 -2.77 7.46
C LEU A 93 13.83 -3.88 6.58
N THR A 94 13.03 -4.76 7.17
CA THR A 94 12.26 -5.79 6.46
C THR A 94 10.82 -5.72 6.92
N VAL A 95 9.88 -5.72 5.97
CA VAL A 95 8.44 -5.74 6.26
C VAL A 95 7.86 -7.00 5.63
N ARG A 96 7.14 -7.78 6.43
CA ARG A 96 6.33 -8.91 5.99
C ARG A 96 4.86 -8.59 6.25
N VAL A 97 4.02 -8.83 5.25
CA VAL A 97 2.57 -8.62 5.35
C VAL A 97 1.86 -9.92 4.99
N GLU A 98 0.93 -10.34 5.81
CA GLU A 98 0.09 -11.51 5.60
C GLU A 98 -1.38 -11.12 5.76
N GLY A 99 -2.26 -11.72 4.97
CA GLY A 99 -3.69 -11.49 5.02
C GLY A 99 -4.48 -12.78 4.88
N ASP A 100 -5.52 -12.93 5.70
CA ASP A 100 -6.45 -14.06 5.63
C ASP A 100 -7.67 -13.64 4.80
N LEU A 101 -7.97 -14.41 3.75
CA LEU A 101 -9.10 -14.17 2.87
C LEU A 101 -9.88 -15.48 2.68
N ASP A 102 -11.21 -15.40 2.85
CA ASP A 102 -12.11 -16.52 2.62
C ASP A 102 -12.75 -16.38 1.22
N ILE A 103 -12.40 -17.28 0.31
CA ILE A 103 -12.86 -17.23 -1.08
C ILE A 103 -14.38 -17.38 -1.24
N ARG A 104 -15.10 -17.88 -0.22
CA ARG A 104 -16.56 -18.00 -0.25
C ARG A 104 -17.24 -16.64 -0.39
N GLY A 105 -16.65 -15.59 0.21
CA GLY A 105 -17.14 -14.24 0.07
C GLY A 105 -16.94 -13.69 -1.35
N PHE A 106 -15.77 -13.93 -1.94
CA PHE A 106 -15.46 -13.52 -3.31
C PHE A 106 -16.38 -14.19 -4.35
N PHE A 107 -16.61 -15.49 -4.22
CA PHE A 107 -17.49 -16.23 -5.14
C PHE A 107 -18.99 -16.10 -4.84
N GLY A 108 -19.38 -15.42 -3.77
CA GLY A 108 -20.78 -15.33 -3.36
C GLY A 108 -21.38 -16.67 -2.90
N PHE A 109 -20.55 -17.60 -2.42
CA PHE A 109 -21.03 -18.90 -1.90
C PHE A 109 -21.65 -18.78 -0.51
N ASN A 110 -21.37 -17.68 0.20
CA ASN A 110 -21.93 -17.41 1.51
C ASN A 110 -21.97 -15.89 1.77
N ASP A 111 -23.17 -15.33 1.82
CA ASP A 111 -23.42 -13.90 2.01
C ASP A 111 -22.97 -13.38 3.39
N SER A 112 -22.80 -14.25 4.38
CA SER A 112 -22.28 -13.87 5.69
C SER A 112 -20.75 -13.71 5.72
N VAL A 113 -20.06 -14.10 4.66
CA VAL A 113 -18.60 -14.02 4.54
C VAL A 113 -18.22 -12.77 3.73
N ARG A 114 -17.42 -11.88 4.33
CA ARG A 114 -16.94 -10.70 3.62
C ARG A 114 -16.01 -11.08 2.44
N PRO A 115 -16.06 -10.37 1.30
CA PRO A 115 -15.21 -10.68 0.13
C PRO A 115 -13.74 -10.27 0.29
N GLY A 116 -13.43 -9.36 1.22
CA GLY A 116 -12.07 -8.88 1.49
C GLY A 116 -11.36 -9.64 2.61
N PHE A 117 -10.16 -9.20 2.97
CA PHE A 117 -9.41 -9.77 4.09
C PHE A 117 -10.20 -9.71 5.40
N SER A 118 -10.19 -10.80 6.14
CA SER A 118 -10.75 -10.89 7.50
C SER A 118 -9.74 -10.43 8.55
N ALA A 119 -8.45 -10.61 8.29
CA ALA A 119 -7.36 -10.12 9.12
C ALA A 119 -6.12 -9.83 8.25
N VAL A 120 -5.33 -8.83 8.65
CA VAL A 120 -4.02 -8.52 8.06
C VAL A 120 -3.02 -8.37 9.20
N ARG A 121 -1.85 -8.96 9.04
CA ARG A 121 -0.74 -8.89 10.00
C ARG A 121 0.47 -8.28 9.32
N VAL A 122 1.07 -7.30 9.96
CA VAL A 122 2.31 -6.65 9.52
C VAL A 122 3.40 -6.97 10.54
N GLN A 123 4.48 -7.57 10.08
CA GLN A 123 5.69 -7.79 10.87
C GLN A 123 6.81 -6.90 10.33
N VAL A 124 7.38 -6.06 11.19
CA VAL A 124 8.50 -5.20 10.86
C VAL A 124 9.71 -5.63 11.66
N VAL A 125 10.83 -5.83 10.98
CA VAL A 125 12.11 -6.13 11.60
C VAL A 125 13.09 -5.01 11.25
N ILE A 126 13.59 -4.33 12.28
CA ILE A 126 14.54 -3.23 12.17
C ILE A 126 15.84 -3.64 12.83
N THR A 127 16.96 -3.38 12.17
CA THR A 127 18.30 -3.44 12.77
C THR A 127 19.01 -2.12 12.52
N GLY A 128 19.79 -1.66 13.52
CA GLY A 128 20.50 -0.39 13.42
C GLY A 128 21.11 0.00 14.77
N PRO A 129 21.69 1.20 14.87
CA PRO A 129 22.45 1.64 16.05
C PRO A 129 21.58 2.23 17.17
N GLU A 130 20.29 2.44 16.94
CA GLU A 130 19.40 3.08 17.91
C GLU A 130 18.89 2.11 18.98
N THR A 131 18.35 2.65 20.08
CA THR A 131 17.73 1.84 21.13
C THR A 131 16.38 1.28 20.70
N PRO A 132 15.88 0.20 21.34
CA PRO A 132 14.54 -0.32 21.07
C PRO A 132 13.43 0.73 21.22
N GLU A 133 13.54 1.62 22.21
CA GLU A 133 12.55 2.68 22.48
C GLU A 133 12.47 3.68 21.33
N ARG A 134 13.64 4.04 20.74
CA ARG A 134 13.68 4.93 19.57
C ARG A 134 13.02 4.29 18.36
N TYR A 135 13.20 2.99 18.15
CA TYR A 135 12.52 2.28 17.09
C TYR A 135 11.02 2.09 17.35
N GLN A 136 10.60 2.00 18.61
CA GLN A 136 9.16 2.00 18.96
C GLN A 136 8.51 3.37 18.69
N GLU A 137 9.20 4.48 19.04
CA GLU A 137 8.77 5.84 18.69
C GLU A 137 8.58 5.97 17.16
N LEU A 138 9.55 5.50 16.38
CA LEU A 138 9.46 5.50 14.93
C LEU A 138 8.28 4.67 14.43
N ALA A 139 8.06 3.48 14.98
CA ALA A 139 6.96 2.62 14.60
C ALA A 139 5.59 3.26 14.88
N ALA A 140 5.43 3.92 16.02
CA ALA A 140 4.21 4.65 16.36
C ALA A 140 3.93 5.78 15.34
N ALA A 141 4.95 6.57 15.01
CA ALA A 141 4.82 7.62 14.01
C ALA A 141 4.46 7.07 12.61
N VAL A 142 5.03 5.92 12.23
CA VAL A 142 4.71 5.26 10.95
C VAL A 142 3.26 4.76 10.94
N ASP A 143 2.78 4.20 12.05
CA ASP A 143 1.40 3.71 12.17
C ASP A 143 0.35 4.84 12.04
N GLU A 144 0.70 6.05 12.47
CA GLU A 144 -0.17 7.23 12.35
C GLU A 144 -0.16 7.85 10.94
N HIS A 145 0.90 7.62 10.15
CA HIS A 145 1.14 8.38 8.93
C HIS A 145 1.29 7.54 7.66
N CYS A 146 1.11 6.22 7.73
CA CYS A 146 1.17 5.36 6.55
C CYS A 146 -0.17 5.37 5.80
N PRO A 147 -0.26 5.98 4.60
CA PRO A 147 -1.53 6.14 3.90
C PRO A 147 -2.17 4.81 3.47
N VAL A 148 -1.37 3.78 3.15
CA VAL A 148 -1.94 2.47 2.80
C VAL A 148 -2.39 1.70 4.05
N LEU A 149 -1.74 1.88 5.20
CA LEU A 149 -2.26 1.33 6.45
C LEU A 149 -3.60 1.97 6.82
N ASP A 150 -3.75 3.27 6.58
CA ASP A 150 -5.02 3.98 6.75
C ASP A 150 -6.14 3.36 5.92
N LEU A 151 -5.89 3.04 4.63
CA LEU A 151 -6.85 2.34 3.77
C LEU A 151 -7.32 0.98 4.31
N PHE A 152 -6.44 0.26 5.04
CA PHE A 152 -6.80 -1.02 5.66
C PHE A 152 -7.56 -0.87 6.99
N ARG A 153 -7.39 0.24 7.67
CA ARG A 153 -8.01 0.52 8.99
C ARG A 153 -9.32 1.28 8.89
N ASN A 154 -9.46 2.13 7.87
CA ASN A 154 -10.57 3.07 7.75
C ASN A 154 -11.30 2.92 6.41
N PRO A 155 -12.64 3.10 6.39
CA PRO A 155 -13.38 3.10 5.13
C PRO A 155 -13.11 4.39 4.36
N VAL A 156 -12.91 4.25 3.04
CA VAL A 156 -12.79 5.37 2.10
C VAL A 156 -14.03 5.38 1.22
N PRO A 157 -14.70 6.54 1.00
CA PRO A 157 -15.80 6.64 0.05
C PRO A 157 -15.36 6.23 -1.36
N VAL A 158 -16.18 5.40 -2.02
CA VAL A 158 -15.91 4.95 -3.39
C VAL A 158 -17.12 5.28 -4.26
N ASP A 159 -16.95 6.22 -5.18
CA ASP A 159 -17.96 6.53 -6.20
C ASP A 159 -17.67 5.71 -7.46
N ARG A 160 -18.71 5.06 -8.00
CA ARG A 160 -18.60 4.23 -9.19
C ARG A 160 -19.56 4.67 -10.28
N THR A 161 -19.03 4.86 -11.49
CA THR A 161 -19.80 5.11 -12.71
C THR A 161 -19.64 3.92 -13.67
N ILE A 162 -20.73 3.51 -14.33
CA ILE A 162 -20.71 2.47 -15.36
C ILE A 162 -21.19 3.11 -16.65
N ALA A 163 -20.40 3.00 -17.71
CA ALA A 163 -20.82 3.32 -19.07
C ALA A 163 -20.94 2.00 -19.86
N VAL A 164 -22.07 1.84 -20.54
CA VAL A 164 -22.31 0.68 -21.42
C VAL A 164 -22.41 1.24 -22.83
N GLY A 165 -21.54 0.74 -23.72
CA GLY A 165 -21.50 1.12 -25.14
C GLY A 165 -22.22 0.09 -26.02
#